data_78af8b04a946663631fdb06ea62e70c7
#
_entry.id   78af8b04a946663631fdb06ea62e70c7
#
_cell.length_a   1.000
_cell.length_b   1.000
_cell.length_c   1.000
_cell.angle_alpha   90.00
_cell.angle_beta   90.00
_cell.angle_gamma   90.00
#
_symmetry.space_group_name_H-M   'P 1'
#
loop_
_entity.id
_entity.type
_entity.pdbx_description
1 polymer ?
#
loop_
_entity_poly.entity_id
_entity_poly.type
_entity_poly.pdbx_seq_one_letter_code
_entity_poly.pdbx_strand_id
1 'polypeptide(L)'
;MAELEIIDGIISDRESPTLEFKNCRGKLSKDFWPTYSAFANTFGGIIYLGVEDGTQKAIGVDDPEKIVKEVWDLLNDRKKVSANILSPEDISIIEVDGVPLVRVHVPRAERSRRPVYINGSMDDGSYKRNGEGDYHCSQADIAAMLRDASEDAQDSVGVDGMMIEDLDRQTVESFRRRMASMRPHHPWASKDDGEFLRLVGAATGNESDGYTPTLAGLLMFGMDCSIMQHLPNYHLDYLEYMGSGGGWTRRITTGEGEFPGNIYSFLMEVAPRISAANDNPKEIDGMFRVDDTQMMKCQRELLVNALVHADYRGHGGVRAEWHRGWFSVRNPGGLRIPLEMMMGGGFSDPRNPHIAVMLSLIGLVERTGSGVCFVADECRRRGIGLPEYTETADPRTVTVRLETPPAASSDASPIKAMMAEDGSVTIDDISNATGMGRSKVMRIVTRMKESGEIERIGGTRGRWVVRRR
;
A
#
# COMPACT_ATOMS: atom_id res chain seq x y z
N MET A 1 14.62 11.75 14.84
CA MET A 1 14.63 13.11 14.25
C MET A 1 15.96 13.23 13.55
N ALA A 2 15.99 13.44 12.24
CA ALA A 2 17.25 13.71 11.55
C ALA A 2 17.76 15.09 12.03
N GLU A 3 18.93 15.12 12.63
CA GLU A 3 19.67 16.37 12.88
C GLU A 3 20.15 16.90 11.53
N LEU A 4 20.03 18.22 11.31
CA LEU A 4 20.58 18.86 10.12
C LEU A 4 22.10 18.64 10.10
N GLU A 5 22.61 18.08 9.03
CA GLU A 5 24.05 17.99 8.82
C GLU A 5 24.53 19.31 8.24
N ILE A 6 25.43 19.99 8.97
CA ILE A 6 25.86 21.33 8.65
C ILE A 6 27.39 21.32 8.46
N ILE A 7 27.84 21.87 7.36
CA ILE A 7 29.26 22.02 7.04
C ILE A 7 29.52 23.50 6.66
N ASP A 8 30.32 24.20 7.46
CA ASP A 8 30.72 25.62 7.23
C ASP A 8 29.50 26.58 7.07
N GLY A 9 28.43 26.40 7.88
CA GLY A 9 27.25 27.25 7.83
C GLY A 9 26.32 26.94 6.63
N ILE A 10 26.63 25.92 5.85
CA ILE A 10 25.80 25.42 4.75
C ILE A 10 25.14 24.14 5.20
N ILE A 11 23.80 24.05 5.06
CA ILE A 11 23.03 22.86 5.33
C ILE A 11 23.28 21.87 4.19
N SER A 12 23.83 20.70 4.50
CA SER A 12 24.14 19.67 3.49
C SER A 12 22.90 19.03 2.87
N ASP A 13 21.77 19.04 3.59
CA ASP A 13 20.50 18.57 3.09
C ASP A 13 19.96 19.49 1.98
N ARG A 14 19.38 18.89 0.96
CA ARG A 14 18.70 19.62 -0.12
C ARG A 14 17.19 19.60 0.11
N GLU A 15 16.50 20.58 -0.46
CA GLU A 15 15.05 20.56 -0.54
C GLU A 15 14.56 19.23 -1.10
N SER A 16 13.44 18.77 -0.58
CA SER A 16 12.88 17.47 -0.88
C SER A 16 11.35 17.52 -0.79
N PRO A 17 10.63 16.44 -1.10
CA PRO A 17 9.19 16.41 -0.89
C PRO A 17 8.74 16.70 0.55
N THR A 18 9.62 16.61 1.54
CA THR A 18 9.33 16.82 2.97
C THR A 18 10.26 17.81 3.66
N LEU A 19 11.09 18.54 2.92
CA LEU A 19 12.02 19.55 3.45
C LEU A 19 12.01 20.79 2.58
N GLU A 20 11.91 21.95 3.22
CA GLU A 20 11.87 23.24 2.53
C GLU A 20 12.67 24.30 3.29
N PHE A 21 13.34 25.18 2.56
CA PHE A 21 14.07 26.31 3.08
C PHE A 21 13.42 27.64 2.66
N LYS A 22 13.30 28.58 3.58
CA LYS A 22 12.70 29.90 3.28
C LYS A 22 13.58 31.02 3.82
N ASN A 23 13.85 31.98 2.97
CA ASN A 23 14.43 33.23 3.39
C ASN A 23 13.43 34.00 4.29
N CYS A 24 13.80 34.25 5.53
CA CYS A 24 12.94 34.90 6.52
C CYS A 24 13.80 35.70 7.48
N ARG A 25 14.42 36.79 7.02
CA ARG A 25 15.32 37.59 7.88
C ARG A 25 14.56 38.44 8.88
N GLY A 26 13.72 39.35 8.43
CA GLY A 26 12.99 40.27 9.30
C GLY A 26 11.45 40.19 9.20
N LYS A 27 10.92 39.36 8.30
CA LYS A 27 9.49 39.16 8.04
C LYS A 27 9.23 37.77 7.51
N LEU A 28 8.10 37.20 7.92
CA LEU A 28 7.63 35.90 7.39
C LEU A 28 7.45 35.95 5.87
N SER A 29 8.07 35.02 5.14
CA SER A 29 7.93 34.90 3.69
C SER A 29 6.48 34.61 3.32
N LYS A 30 6.00 35.25 2.25
CA LYS A 30 4.65 34.97 1.72
C LYS A 30 4.53 33.54 1.20
N ASP A 31 5.65 32.96 0.74
CA ASP A 31 5.72 31.62 0.16
C ASP A 31 5.68 30.50 1.25
N PHE A 32 5.73 30.88 2.51
CA PHE A 32 5.50 29.96 3.62
C PHE A 32 4.12 29.29 3.56
N TRP A 33 3.09 30.01 3.20
CA TRP A 33 1.70 29.53 3.24
C TRP A 33 1.36 28.52 2.15
N PRO A 34 1.79 28.68 0.88
CA PRO A 34 1.70 27.60 -0.12
C PRO A 34 2.38 26.31 0.36
N THR A 35 3.59 26.40 0.92
CA THR A 35 4.31 25.23 1.44
C THR A 35 3.58 24.59 2.63
N TYR A 36 3.04 25.39 3.56
CA TYR A 36 2.21 24.88 4.65
C TYR A 36 1.02 24.06 4.13
N SER A 37 0.26 24.62 3.16
CA SER A 37 -0.84 23.91 2.52
C SER A 37 -0.37 22.65 1.80
N ALA A 38 0.71 22.71 1.04
CA ALA A 38 1.24 21.59 0.28
C ALA A 38 1.68 20.44 1.20
N PHE A 39 2.42 20.72 2.27
CA PHE A 39 2.82 19.72 3.26
C PHE A 39 1.62 19.11 3.96
N ALA A 40 0.69 19.95 4.44
CA ALA A 40 -0.54 19.48 5.10
C ALA A 40 -1.36 18.52 4.22
N ASN A 41 -1.45 18.78 2.93
CA ASN A 41 -2.24 18.01 1.98
C ASN A 41 -1.53 16.77 1.42
N THR A 42 -0.19 16.68 1.56
CA THR A 42 0.59 15.62 0.91
C THR A 42 1.24 14.68 1.94
N PHE A 43 2.47 14.92 2.31
CA PHE A 43 3.26 14.01 3.16
C PHE A 43 3.62 14.59 4.53
N GLY A 44 3.31 15.86 4.77
CA GLY A 44 3.93 16.63 5.82
C GLY A 44 5.35 17.05 5.45
N GLY A 45 6.04 17.73 6.36
CA GLY A 45 7.42 18.15 6.13
C GLY A 45 7.93 19.14 7.16
N ILE A 46 9.17 19.59 6.96
CA ILE A 46 9.82 20.58 7.80
C ILE A 46 10.17 21.80 6.96
N ILE A 47 9.84 22.98 7.48
CA ILE A 47 10.20 24.27 6.89
C ILE A 47 11.23 24.93 7.82
N TYR A 48 12.39 25.28 7.30
CA TYR A 48 13.37 26.10 8.02
C TYR A 48 13.32 27.53 7.52
N LEU A 49 13.04 28.46 8.44
CA LEU A 49 13.02 29.90 8.17
C LEU A 49 14.37 30.51 8.58
N GLY A 50 14.90 31.38 7.74
CA GLY A 50 16.23 31.99 7.92
C GLY A 50 17.34 31.29 7.13
N VAL A 51 16.98 30.50 6.11
CA VAL A 51 17.90 29.85 5.18
C VAL A 51 17.74 30.48 3.80
N GLU A 52 18.84 30.76 3.12
CA GLU A 52 18.81 31.29 1.76
C GLU A 52 18.50 30.20 0.76
N ASP A 53 17.48 30.43 -0.03
CA ASP A 53 17.07 29.53 -1.09
C ASP A 53 18.18 29.31 -2.13
N GLY A 54 18.39 28.08 -2.60
CA GLY A 54 19.36 27.68 -3.61
C GLY A 54 20.82 27.60 -3.13
N THR A 55 21.24 28.30 -2.09
CA THR A 55 22.59 28.19 -1.50
C THR A 55 22.63 27.37 -0.23
N GLN A 56 21.46 27.15 0.40
CA GLN A 56 21.31 26.49 1.71
C GLN A 56 22.11 27.12 2.85
N LYS A 57 22.51 28.39 2.69
CA LYS A 57 23.25 29.13 3.69
C LYS A 57 22.30 29.58 4.81
N ALA A 58 22.68 29.32 6.05
CA ALA A 58 22.00 29.87 7.21
C ALA A 58 22.29 31.39 7.28
N ILE A 59 21.27 32.20 7.01
CA ILE A 59 21.33 33.67 7.06
C ILE A 59 20.70 34.25 8.34
N GLY A 60 19.95 33.42 9.06
CA GLY A 60 19.32 33.74 10.32
C GLY A 60 17.99 34.51 10.22
N VAL A 61 17.34 34.57 11.36
CA VAL A 61 16.12 35.36 11.60
C VAL A 61 16.48 36.45 12.63
N ASP A 62 16.21 37.72 12.31
CA ASP A 62 16.59 38.85 13.17
C ASP A 62 15.86 38.83 14.54
N ASP A 63 14.58 38.43 14.55
CA ASP A 63 13.73 38.27 15.75
C ASP A 63 12.91 36.99 15.65
N PRO A 64 13.47 35.83 16.04
CA PRO A 64 12.81 34.54 15.93
C PRO A 64 11.51 34.46 16.72
N GLU A 65 11.44 35.04 17.92
CA GLU A 65 10.26 35.03 18.77
C GLU A 65 9.08 35.77 18.12
N LYS A 66 9.37 36.90 17.50
CA LYS A 66 8.39 37.68 16.74
C LYS A 66 7.85 36.89 15.54
N ILE A 67 8.71 36.20 14.80
CA ILE A 67 8.30 35.36 13.65
C ILE A 67 7.45 34.18 14.14
N VAL A 68 7.82 33.50 15.20
CA VAL A 68 7.04 32.43 15.80
C VAL A 68 5.66 32.94 16.18
N LYS A 69 5.56 34.12 16.83
CA LYS A 69 4.29 34.75 17.16
C LYS A 69 3.47 35.07 15.92
N GLU A 70 4.08 35.64 14.88
CA GLU A 70 3.41 35.96 13.61
C GLU A 70 2.84 34.70 12.96
N VAL A 71 3.59 33.58 12.96
CA VAL A 71 3.12 32.28 12.45
C VAL A 71 1.89 31.81 13.22
N TRP A 72 1.89 31.85 14.58
CA TRP A 72 0.76 31.45 15.41
C TRP A 72 -0.47 32.36 15.21
N ASP A 73 -0.28 33.67 15.11
CA ASP A 73 -1.37 34.63 14.92
C ASP A 73 -2.08 34.34 13.57
N LEU A 74 -1.32 34.07 12.50
CA LEU A 74 -1.86 33.79 11.17
C LEU A 74 -2.42 32.35 11.04
N LEU A 75 -1.88 31.37 11.74
CA LEU A 75 -2.44 30.02 11.79
C LEU A 75 -3.83 29.99 12.44
N ASN A 76 -4.11 30.91 13.34
CA ASN A 76 -5.40 31.04 14.01
C ASN A 76 -6.37 32.01 13.30
N ASP A 77 -5.91 32.67 12.23
CA ASP A 77 -6.80 33.49 11.37
C ASP A 77 -7.44 32.61 10.28
N ARG A 78 -8.75 32.35 10.42
CA ARG A 78 -9.53 31.55 9.47
C ARG A 78 -9.58 32.15 8.05
N LYS A 79 -9.30 33.45 7.89
CA LYS A 79 -9.18 34.07 6.57
C LYS A 79 -7.83 33.74 5.92
N LYS A 80 -6.84 33.39 6.72
CA LYS A 80 -5.50 33.05 6.26
C LYS A 80 -5.36 31.57 5.97
N VAL A 81 -5.81 30.70 6.88
CA VAL A 81 -5.68 29.25 6.77
C VAL A 81 -7.00 28.58 7.18
N SER A 82 -7.46 27.61 6.41
CA SER A 82 -8.69 26.86 6.68
C SER A 82 -8.61 26.02 7.97
N ALA A 83 -7.44 25.52 8.33
CA ALA A 83 -7.21 24.71 9.52
C ALA A 83 -5.79 24.91 10.07
N ASN A 84 -5.69 25.19 11.36
CA ASN A 84 -4.46 25.06 12.12
C ASN A 84 -4.27 23.60 12.51
N ILE A 85 -3.20 22.96 12.03
CA ILE A 85 -2.86 21.55 12.30
C ILE A 85 -1.60 21.40 13.16
N LEU A 86 -0.95 22.50 13.54
CA LEU A 86 0.26 22.49 14.36
C LEU A 86 -0.07 22.43 15.84
N SER A 87 0.78 21.73 16.59
CA SER A 87 0.89 21.77 18.05
C SER A 87 2.05 22.71 18.47
N PRO A 88 2.12 23.13 19.74
CA PRO A 88 3.24 23.96 20.22
C PRO A 88 4.62 23.34 20.00
N GLU A 89 4.72 22.02 19.94
CA GLU A 89 5.98 21.27 19.73
C GLU A 89 6.46 21.30 18.29
N ASP A 90 5.59 21.68 17.34
CA ASP A 90 5.90 21.72 15.93
C ASP A 90 6.68 22.94 15.51
N ILE A 91 6.73 24.00 16.34
CA ILE A 91 7.52 25.20 16.07
C ILE A 91 8.62 25.34 17.14
N SER A 92 9.86 25.43 16.71
CA SER A 92 11.01 25.60 17.60
C SER A 92 12.03 26.58 17.01
N ILE A 93 12.71 27.31 17.90
CA ILE A 93 13.87 28.12 17.55
C ILE A 93 15.09 27.21 17.75
N ILE A 94 15.90 27.11 16.73
CA ILE A 94 17.16 26.34 16.74
C ILE A 94 18.34 27.27 16.40
N GLU A 95 19.53 26.90 16.78
CA GLU A 95 20.74 27.63 16.48
C GLU A 95 21.69 26.78 15.62
N VAL A 96 22.15 27.37 14.53
CA VAL A 96 23.02 26.74 13.55
C VAL A 96 24.26 27.61 13.41
N ASP A 97 25.43 27.15 13.88
CA ASP A 97 26.70 27.93 13.90
C ASP A 97 26.53 29.34 14.51
N GLY A 98 25.76 29.47 15.56
CA GLY A 98 25.49 30.77 16.21
C GLY A 98 24.42 31.61 15.47
N VAL A 99 23.75 31.07 14.46
CA VAL A 99 22.73 31.76 13.67
C VAL A 99 21.37 31.22 14.04
N PRO A 100 20.40 32.04 14.53
CA PRO A 100 19.10 31.57 14.93
C PRO A 100 18.22 31.31 13.69
N LEU A 101 17.58 30.13 13.66
CA LEU A 101 16.60 29.71 12.67
C LEU A 101 15.29 29.35 13.36
N VAL A 102 14.16 29.43 12.63
CA VAL A 102 12.89 28.89 13.09
C VAL A 102 12.56 27.63 12.31
N ARG A 103 12.42 26.51 13.02
CA ARG A 103 12.01 25.22 12.48
C ARG A 103 10.51 25.06 12.67
N VAL A 104 9.79 24.78 11.58
CA VAL A 104 8.34 24.50 11.58
C VAL A 104 8.13 23.11 11.02
N HIS A 105 7.69 22.17 11.85
CA HIS A 105 7.25 20.87 11.42
C HIS A 105 5.75 20.96 11.06
N VAL A 106 5.41 20.69 9.81
CA VAL A 106 4.02 20.65 9.33
C VAL A 106 3.64 19.18 9.18
N PRO A 107 2.84 18.61 10.08
CA PRO A 107 2.37 17.23 9.93
C PRO A 107 1.43 17.13 8.73
N ARG A 108 1.31 15.91 8.15
CA ARG A 108 0.23 15.64 7.22
C ARG A 108 -1.10 15.80 7.96
N ALA A 109 -2.01 16.60 7.43
CA ALA A 109 -3.32 16.81 8.04
C ALA A 109 -4.11 15.49 8.06
N GLU A 110 -4.91 15.29 9.11
CA GLU A 110 -5.90 14.23 9.14
C GLU A 110 -6.84 14.34 7.94
N ARG A 111 -7.34 13.19 7.44
CA ARG A 111 -8.20 13.16 6.26
C ARG A 111 -9.44 14.08 6.39
N SER A 112 -10.04 14.16 7.58
CA SER A 112 -11.20 14.97 7.89
C SER A 112 -10.96 16.48 7.77
N ARG A 113 -9.68 16.91 7.82
CA ARG A 113 -9.27 18.32 7.71
C ARG A 113 -8.75 18.70 6.33
N ARG A 114 -8.60 17.74 5.42
CA ARG A 114 -8.15 18.01 4.05
C ARG A 114 -9.30 18.31 3.12
N PRO A 115 -9.14 19.24 2.15
CA PRO A 115 -7.94 20.02 1.87
C PRO A 115 -7.71 21.14 2.88
N VAL A 116 -6.44 21.35 3.30
CA VAL A 116 -6.00 22.56 3.99
C VAL A 116 -5.67 23.61 2.93
N TYR A 117 -6.39 24.72 2.96
CA TYR A 117 -6.24 25.79 1.97
C TYR A 117 -5.99 27.14 2.61
N ILE A 118 -5.45 28.07 1.84
CA ILE A 118 -5.08 29.41 2.27
C ILE A 118 -5.96 30.51 1.62
N ASN A 119 -5.95 31.68 2.24
CA ASN A 119 -6.59 32.91 1.72
C ASN A 119 -8.11 32.76 1.44
N GLY A 120 -8.79 31.84 2.13
CA GLY A 120 -10.24 31.67 2.07
C GLY A 120 -10.77 31.03 0.78
N SER A 121 -9.91 30.61 -0.16
CA SER A 121 -10.30 29.93 -1.40
C SER A 121 -9.80 28.49 -1.41
N MET A 122 -10.73 27.53 -1.47
CA MET A 122 -10.36 26.11 -1.58
C MET A 122 -9.75 25.81 -2.96
N ASP A 123 -10.31 26.40 -4.02
CA ASP A 123 -9.88 26.14 -5.40
C ASP A 123 -8.51 26.73 -5.69
N ASP A 124 -8.25 27.99 -5.27
CA ASP A 124 -7.00 28.68 -5.55
C ASP A 124 -5.98 28.58 -4.42
N GLY A 125 -6.42 28.19 -3.22
CA GLY A 125 -5.61 28.18 -2.01
C GLY A 125 -5.15 26.79 -1.58
N SER A 126 -5.59 25.72 -2.26
CA SER A 126 -5.13 24.36 -1.97
C SER A 126 -3.88 24.03 -2.78
N TYR A 127 -2.83 23.57 -2.08
CA TYR A 127 -1.57 23.19 -2.70
C TYR A 127 -1.23 21.74 -2.40
N LYS A 128 -0.47 21.10 -3.31
CA LYS A 128 0.13 19.77 -3.16
C LYS A 128 1.63 19.84 -3.42
N ARG A 129 2.38 18.97 -2.76
CA ARG A 129 3.82 18.81 -2.99
C ARG A 129 4.03 17.81 -4.13
N ASN A 130 4.82 18.19 -5.14
CA ASN A 130 5.29 17.29 -6.17
C ASN A 130 6.78 17.56 -6.43
N GLY A 131 7.64 16.58 -6.10
CA GLY A 131 9.06 16.82 -6.01
C GLY A 131 9.37 17.90 -4.97
N GLU A 132 10.17 18.89 -5.33
CA GLU A 132 10.57 20.04 -4.50
C GLU A 132 9.62 21.24 -4.60
N GLY A 133 8.56 21.17 -5.44
CA GLY A 133 7.69 22.31 -5.74
C GLY A 133 6.31 22.21 -5.09
N ASP A 134 5.74 23.41 -4.78
CA ASP A 134 4.37 23.59 -4.34
C ASP A 134 3.50 23.95 -5.51
N TYR A 135 2.51 23.11 -5.83
CA TYR A 135 1.62 23.28 -6.98
C TYR A 135 0.18 23.39 -6.53
N HIS A 136 -0.61 24.18 -7.21
CA HIS A 136 -2.05 24.21 -6.99
C HIS A 136 -2.66 22.82 -7.19
N CYS A 137 -3.56 22.42 -6.29
CA CYS A 137 -4.36 21.23 -6.48
C CYS A 137 -5.31 21.42 -7.67
N SER A 138 -5.44 20.39 -8.48
CA SER A 138 -6.50 20.32 -9.49
C SER A 138 -7.87 20.12 -8.84
N GLN A 139 -8.95 20.37 -9.55
CA GLN A 139 -10.31 20.06 -9.10
C GLN A 139 -10.47 18.58 -8.76
N ALA A 140 -9.78 17.69 -9.47
CA ALA A 140 -9.75 16.26 -9.19
C ALA A 140 -9.05 15.95 -7.86
N ASP A 141 -7.94 16.63 -7.54
CA ASP A 141 -7.24 16.47 -6.25
C ASP A 141 -8.14 16.92 -5.10
N ILE A 142 -8.78 18.08 -5.22
CA ILE A 142 -9.71 18.63 -4.21
C ILE A 142 -10.88 17.66 -4.01
N ALA A 143 -11.52 17.21 -5.09
CA ALA A 143 -12.63 16.27 -5.03
C ALA A 143 -12.21 14.94 -4.35
N ALA A 144 -10.99 14.45 -4.62
CA ALA A 144 -10.47 13.25 -3.97
C ALA A 144 -10.26 13.46 -2.47
N MET A 145 -9.72 14.61 -2.05
CA MET A 145 -9.56 14.95 -0.62
C MET A 145 -10.91 15.09 0.09
N LEU A 146 -11.90 15.71 -0.53
CA LEU A 146 -13.26 15.85 0.01
C LEU A 146 -13.96 14.50 0.16
N ARG A 147 -13.81 13.60 -0.83
CA ARG A 147 -14.31 12.23 -0.70
C ARG A 147 -13.63 11.48 0.45
N ASP A 148 -12.32 11.63 0.60
CA ASP A 148 -11.57 11.03 1.71
C ASP A 148 -11.95 11.63 3.07
N ALA A 149 -12.34 12.91 3.11
CA ALA A 149 -12.77 13.58 4.33
C ALA A 149 -14.15 13.13 4.83
N SER A 150 -15.02 12.67 3.91
CA SER A 150 -16.36 12.18 4.28
C SER A 150 -16.27 11.00 5.23
N GLU A 151 -17.17 10.98 6.22
CA GLU A 151 -17.39 9.83 7.10
C GLU A 151 -18.28 8.78 6.44
N ASP A 152 -19.05 9.18 5.43
CA ASP A 152 -19.90 8.26 4.69
C ASP A 152 -19.08 7.26 3.88
N ALA A 153 -19.52 6.03 3.86
CA ALA A 153 -18.91 4.98 3.05
C ALA A 153 -19.06 5.31 1.56
N GLN A 154 -17.94 5.50 0.86
CA GLN A 154 -17.96 5.87 -0.56
C GLN A 154 -18.66 4.82 -1.43
N ASP A 155 -18.58 3.56 -1.02
CA ASP A 155 -19.12 2.41 -1.73
C ASP A 155 -20.58 2.06 -1.36
N SER A 156 -21.21 2.83 -0.43
CA SER A 156 -22.61 2.63 -0.03
C SER A 156 -23.63 3.33 -0.92
N VAL A 157 -23.20 4.27 -1.75
CA VAL A 157 -24.09 5.09 -2.58
C VAL A 157 -24.74 4.23 -3.65
N GLY A 158 -26.07 4.35 -3.80
CA GLY A 158 -26.82 3.70 -4.87
C GLY A 158 -26.36 4.23 -6.25
N VAL A 159 -26.35 3.35 -7.24
CA VAL A 159 -25.98 3.68 -8.61
C VAL A 159 -27.25 4.04 -9.40
N ASP A 160 -27.41 5.31 -9.70
CA ASP A 160 -28.60 5.81 -10.38
C ASP A 160 -28.83 5.10 -11.74
N GLY A 161 -30.09 4.75 -12.00
CA GLY A 161 -30.50 4.13 -13.24
C GLY A 161 -30.16 2.64 -13.37
N MET A 162 -29.61 2.00 -12.33
CA MET A 162 -29.37 0.56 -12.30
C MET A 162 -30.37 -0.16 -11.41
N MET A 163 -30.67 -1.41 -11.78
CA MET A 163 -31.42 -2.39 -10.98
C MET A 163 -30.53 -3.57 -10.64
N ILE A 164 -30.89 -4.36 -9.63
CA ILE A 164 -30.10 -5.54 -9.23
C ILE A 164 -30.00 -6.60 -10.32
N GLU A 165 -30.91 -6.61 -11.28
CA GLU A 165 -30.92 -7.47 -12.46
C GLU A 165 -29.80 -7.12 -13.46
N ASP A 166 -29.22 -5.91 -13.38
CA ASP A 166 -28.07 -5.48 -14.19
C ASP A 166 -26.73 -6.02 -13.66
N LEU A 167 -26.75 -6.62 -12.46
CA LEU A 167 -25.59 -7.32 -11.91
C LEU A 167 -25.41 -8.69 -12.57
N ASP A 168 -24.18 -9.20 -12.64
CA ASP A 168 -23.91 -10.53 -13.16
C ASP A 168 -24.42 -11.61 -12.19
N ARG A 169 -25.53 -12.22 -12.56
CA ARG A 169 -26.21 -13.24 -11.77
C ARG A 169 -25.29 -14.41 -11.41
N GLN A 170 -24.43 -14.84 -12.33
CA GLN A 170 -23.53 -15.97 -12.09
C GLN A 170 -22.51 -15.63 -10.99
N THR A 171 -22.00 -14.41 -11.00
CA THR A 171 -21.11 -13.91 -9.95
C THR A 171 -21.82 -13.85 -8.60
N VAL A 172 -23.04 -13.32 -8.53
CA VAL A 172 -23.84 -13.27 -7.28
C VAL A 172 -24.09 -14.67 -6.72
N GLU A 173 -24.52 -15.62 -7.58
CA GLU A 173 -24.77 -17.01 -7.17
C GLU A 173 -23.47 -17.71 -6.72
N SER A 174 -22.34 -17.46 -7.38
CA SER A 174 -21.03 -18.00 -7.00
C SER A 174 -20.60 -17.48 -5.63
N PHE A 175 -20.75 -16.16 -5.41
CA PHE A 175 -20.46 -15.54 -4.12
C PHE A 175 -21.33 -16.12 -3.00
N ARG A 176 -22.64 -16.24 -3.22
CA ARG A 176 -23.59 -16.82 -2.25
C ARG A 176 -23.22 -18.26 -1.89
N ARG A 177 -22.90 -19.11 -2.88
CA ARG A 177 -22.44 -20.49 -2.65
C ARG A 177 -21.16 -20.53 -1.82
N ARG A 178 -20.19 -19.66 -2.12
CA ARG A 178 -18.95 -19.57 -1.35
C ARG A 178 -19.21 -19.13 0.08
N MET A 179 -20.03 -18.11 0.28
CA MET A 179 -20.44 -17.67 1.62
C MET A 179 -21.13 -18.80 2.40
N ALA A 180 -22.05 -19.52 1.79
CA ALA A 180 -22.72 -20.67 2.42
C ALA A 180 -21.75 -21.80 2.77
N SER A 181 -20.73 -22.05 1.94
CA SER A 181 -19.67 -23.03 2.24
C SER A 181 -18.80 -22.61 3.44
N MET A 182 -18.42 -21.33 3.51
CA MET A 182 -17.61 -20.80 4.61
C MET A 182 -18.41 -20.62 5.91
N ARG A 183 -19.70 -20.36 5.81
CA ARG A 183 -20.63 -20.07 6.91
C ARG A 183 -21.96 -20.83 6.73
N PRO A 184 -22.00 -22.16 6.95
CA PRO A 184 -23.13 -23.02 6.56
C PRO A 184 -24.49 -22.64 7.14
N HIS A 185 -24.55 -21.95 8.27
CA HIS A 185 -25.77 -21.55 8.95
C HIS A 185 -26.05 -20.05 8.92
N HIS A 186 -25.41 -19.32 7.98
CA HIS A 186 -25.60 -17.87 7.91
C HIS A 186 -27.01 -17.54 7.37
N PRO A 187 -27.84 -16.78 8.13
CA PRO A 187 -29.26 -16.59 7.79
C PRO A 187 -29.49 -15.84 6.47
N TRP A 188 -28.50 -15.10 6.00
CA TRP A 188 -28.61 -14.34 4.74
C TRP A 188 -28.53 -15.22 3.50
N ALA A 189 -27.93 -16.39 3.58
CA ALA A 189 -27.76 -17.28 2.43
C ALA A 189 -29.09 -17.78 1.85
N SER A 190 -30.17 -17.83 2.66
CA SER A 190 -31.50 -18.30 2.26
C SER A 190 -32.47 -17.18 1.85
N LYS A 191 -32.05 -15.92 1.86
CA LYS A 191 -32.87 -14.78 1.45
C LYS A 191 -33.02 -14.73 -0.08
N ASP A 192 -34.09 -14.08 -0.57
CA ASP A 192 -34.17 -13.69 -1.99
C ASP A 192 -33.02 -12.81 -2.42
N ASP A 193 -32.87 -12.60 -3.72
CA ASP A 193 -31.70 -11.91 -4.27
C ASP A 193 -31.63 -10.43 -3.83
N GLY A 194 -32.76 -9.73 -3.81
CA GLY A 194 -32.81 -8.33 -3.41
C GLY A 194 -32.43 -8.14 -1.95
N GLU A 195 -33.07 -8.89 -1.05
CA GLU A 195 -32.79 -8.82 0.37
C GLU A 195 -31.38 -9.33 0.69
N PHE A 196 -30.91 -10.39 0.00
CA PHE A 196 -29.52 -10.85 0.15
C PHE A 196 -28.52 -9.76 -0.20
N LEU A 197 -28.64 -9.15 -1.39
CA LEU A 197 -27.75 -8.09 -1.86
C LEU A 197 -27.79 -6.87 -0.94
N ARG A 198 -28.96 -6.51 -0.42
CA ARG A 198 -29.12 -5.43 0.56
C ARG A 198 -28.38 -5.75 1.87
N LEU A 199 -28.54 -6.95 2.40
CA LEU A 199 -27.91 -7.36 3.66
C LEU A 199 -26.38 -7.44 3.59
N VAL A 200 -25.83 -7.81 2.44
CA VAL A 200 -24.36 -7.81 2.25
C VAL A 200 -23.80 -6.43 1.89
N GLY A 201 -24.66 -5.43 1.72
CA GLY A 201 -24.28 -4.05 1.36
C GLY A 201 -24.09 -3.81 -0.14
N ALA A 202 -24.51 -4.75 -0.98
CA ALA A 202 -24.41 -4.66 -2.44
C ALA A 202 -25.60 -3.95 -3.09
N ALA A 203 -26.69 -3.75 -2.35
CA ALA A 203 -27.87 -3.00 -2.82
C ALA A 203 -28.43 -2.12 -1.69
N THR A 204 -29.20 -1.13 -2.08
CA THR A 204 -30.02 -0.28 -1.22
C THR A 204 -31.47 -0.36 -1.67
N GLY A 205 -32.42 0.14 -0.85
CA GLY A 205 -33.84 0.06 -1.14
C GLY A 205 -34.55 -1.05 -0.35
N ASN A 206 -35.74 -1.42 -0.80
CA ASN A 206 -36.59 -2.41 -0.17
C ASN A 206 -37.52 -3.09 -1.21
N GLU A 207 -38.28 -4.09 -0.79
CA GLU A 207 -39.18 -4.85 -1.67
C GLU A 207 -40.28 -3.97 -2.32
N SER A 208 -40.76 -2.94 -1.63
CA SER A 208 -41.85 -2.10 -2.15
C SER A 208 -41.38 -1.05 -3.18
N ASP A 209 -40.19 -0.50 -2.99
CA ASP A 209 -39.63 0.57 -3.81
C ASP A 209 -38.60 0.07 -4.84
N GLY A 210 -38.28 -1.23 -4.78
CA GLY A 210 -37.25 -1.87 -5.58
C GLY A 210 -35.86 -1.77 -4.92
N TYR A 211 -34.93 -2.53 -5.49
CA TYR A 211 -33.52 -2.56 -5.05
C TYR A 211 -32.61 -1.95 -6.11
N THR A 212 -31.76 -1.03 -5.67
CA THR A 212 -30.75 -0.40 -6.52
C THR A 212 -29.37 -0.87 -6.08
N PRO A 213 -28.49 -1.33 -6.99
CA PRO A 213 -27.11 -1.68 -6.64
C PRO A 213 -26.39 -0.51 -5.99
N THR A 214 -25.65 -0.76 -4.93
CA THR A 214 -24.68 0.20 -4.43
C THR A 214 -23.42 0.19 -5.30
N LEU A 215 -22.55 1.20 -5.15
CA LEU A 215 -21.25 1.18 -5.82
C LEU A 215 -20.44 -0.07 -5.44
N ALA A 216 -20.53 -0.54 -4.19
CA ALA A 216 -19.96 -1.82 -3.75
C ALA A 216 -20.55 -3.00 -4.52
N GLY A 217 -21.87 -3.03 -4.70
CA GLY A 217 -22.55 -4.09 -5.46
C GLY A 217 -22.12 -4.11 -6.92
N LEU A 218 -22.06 -2.94 -7.56
CA LEU A 218 -21.56 -2.81 -8.93
C LEU A 218 -20.12 -3.30 -9.06
N LEU A 219 -19.22 -2.87 -8.17
CA LEU A 219 -17.81 -3.26 -8.17
C LEU A 219 -17.60 -4.75 -7.91
N MET A 220 -18.43 -5.36 -7.06
CA MET A 220 -18.30 -6.77 -6.68
C MET A 220 -18.98 -7.73 -7.66
N PHE A 221 -20.06 -7.30 -8.32
CA PHE A 221 -20.94 -8.19 -9.08
C PHE A 221 -21.35 -7.67 -10.46
N GLY A 222 -20.95 -6.45 -10.85
CA GLY A 222 -21.23 -5.91 -12.18
C GLY A 222 -20.37 -6.56 -13.27
N MET A 223 -20.77 -6.36 -14.52
CA MET A 223 -19.90 -6.62 -15.67
C MET A 223 -18.92 -5.43 -15.82
N ASP A 224 -17.71 -5.66 -16.30
CA ASP A 224 -16.70 -4.62 -16.47
C ASP A 224 -17.17 -3.43 -17.33
N CYS A 225 -17.93 -3.69 -18.39
CA CYS A 225 -18.54 -2.65 -19.22
C CYS A 225 -19.51 -1.75 -18.42
N SER A 226 -20.34 -2.32 -17.54
CA SER A 226 -21.25 -1.57 -16.66
C SER A 226 -20.47 -0.79 -15.61
N ILE A 227 -19.43 -1.40 -15.03
CA ILE A 227 -18.56 -0.71 -14.07
C ILE A 227 -17.88 0.50 -14.73
N MET A 228 -17.30 0.35 -15.92
CA MET A 228 -16.62 1.42 -16.64
C MET A 228 -17.53 2.56 -17.09
N GLN A 229 -18.84 2.33 -17.28
CA GLN A 229 -19.81 3.40 -17.53
C GLN A 229 -19.92 4.39 -16.35
N HIS A 230 -19.81 3.90 -15.12
CA HIS A 230 -19.90 4.71 -13.89
C HIS A 230 -18.53 5.12 -13.33
N LEU A 231 -17.51 4.32 -13.61
CA LEU A 231 -16.13 4.49 -13.16
C LEU A 231 -15.17 4.32 -14.35
N PRO A 232 -14.99 5.34 -15.20
CA PRO A 232 -14.21 5.22 -16.44
C PRO A 232 -12.74 4.82 -16.25
N ASN A 233 -12.18 5.05 -15.08
CA ASN A 233 -10.81 4.69 -14.72
C ASN A 233 -10.69 3.32 -14.04
N TYR A 234 -11.80 2.59 -13.91
CA TYR A 234 -11.78 1.26 -13.32
C TYR A 234 -10.90 0.33 -14.12
N HIS A 235 -9.91 -0.27 -13.46
CA HIS A 235 -9.03 -1.24 -14.06
C HIS A 235 -8.40 -2.11 -12.98
N LEU A 236 -8.46 -3.42 -13.16
CA LEU A 236 -7.77 -4.41 -12.34
C LEU A 236 -6.80 -5.18 -13.22
N ASP A 237 -5.55 -5.30 -12.79
CA ASP A 237 -4.47 -5.90 -13.56
C ASP A 237 -3.59 -6.78 -12.65
N TYR A 238 -3.35 -8.01 -13.06
CA TYR A 238 -2.41 -8.92 -12.42
C TYR A 238 -1.41 -9.44 -13.46
N LEU A 239 -0.13 -9.30 -13.17
CA LEU A 239 0.95 -9.68 -14.07
C LEU A 239 1.93 -10.63 -13.37
N GLU A 240 2.37 -11.67 -14.09
CA GLU A 240 3.43 -12.58 -13.67
C GLU A 240 4.68 -12.38 -14.52
N TYR A 241 5.84 -12.24 -13.88
CA TYR A 241 7.15 -12.11 -14.52
C TYR A 241 8.03 -13.29 -14.11
N MET A 242 7.88 -14.42 -14.83
CA MET A 242 8.60 -15.68 -14.52
C MET A 242 9.92 -15.83 -15.29
N GLY A 243 10.09 -15.13 -16.39
CA GLY A 243 11.23 -15.21 -17.29
C GLY A 243 12.29 -14.14 -17.07
N SER A 244 13.50 -14.35 -17.65
CA SER A 244 14.59 -13.36 -17.66
C SER A 244 14.44 -12.26 -18.71
N GLY A 245 13.40 -12.31 -19.54
CA GLY A 245 13.22 -11.49 -20.74
C GLY A 245 12.34 -10.25 -20.54
N GLY A 246 12.34 -9.56 -19.41
CA GLY A 246 11.75 -8.23 -19.23
C GLY A 246 10.24 -8.06 -19.48
N GLY A 247 9.55 -9.02 -20.09
CA GLY A 247 8.12 -9.02 -20.35
C GLY A 247 7.33 -9.91 -19.37
N TRP A 248 6.05 -9.61 -19.19
CA TRP A 248 5.15 -10.49 -18.42
C TRP A 248 4.96 -11.84 -19.15
N THR A 249 4.87 -12.91 -18.38
CA THR A 249 4.63 -14.27 -18.88
C THR A 249 3.14 -14.63 -18.84
N ARG A 250 2.38 -13.92 -17.99
CA ARG A 250 0.93 -14.08 -17.86
C ARG A 250 0.30 -12.78 -17.41
N ARG A 251 -0.92 -12.52 -17.86
CA ARG A 251 -1.72 -11.38 -17.45
C ARG A 251 -3.17 -11.79 -17.22
N ILE A 252 -3.81 -11.21 -16.22
CA ILE A 252 -5.26 -11.25 -15.97
C ILE A 252 -5.69 -9.79 -15.81
N THR A 253 -6.54 -9.31 -16.70
CA THR A 253 -6.92 -7.90 -16.73
C THR A 253 -8.40 -7.73 -17.04
N THR A 254 -8.99 -6.64 -16.53
CA THR A 254 -10.36 -6.23 -16.87
C THR A 254 -10.41 -5.50 -18.20
N GLY A 255 -11.58 -5.47 -18.84
CA GLY A 255 -11.81 -4.76 -20.11
C GLY A 255 -11.53 -5.56 -21.37
N GLU A 256 -11.09 -6.82 -21.26
CA GLU A 256 -10.83 -7.72 -22.38
C GLU A 256 -11.96 -8.74 -22.62
N GLY A 257 -12.95 -8.80 -21.71
CA GLY A 257 -14.15 -9.67 -21.84
C GLY A 257 -13.91 -11.14 -21.59
N GLU A 258 -12.75 -11.56 -21.07
CA GLU A 258 -12.44 -12.97 -20.79
C GLU A 258 -13.20 -13.49 -19.56
N PHE A 259 -13.59 -12.60 -18.65
CA PHE A 259 -14.37 -12.88 -17.45
C PHE A 259 -15.21 -11.63 -17.09
N PRO A 260 -16.16 -11.69 -16.13
CA PRO A 260 -17.02 -10.54 -15.78
C PRO A 260 -16.29 -9.25 -15.42
N GLY A 261 -15.04 -9.33 -14.99
CA GLY A 261 -14.17 -8.17 -14.72
C GLY A 261 -14.49 -7.42 -13.44
N ASN A 262 -15.38 -7.91 -12.58
CA ASN A 262 -15.61 -7.34 -11.25
C ASN A 262 -14.58 -7.84 -10.24
N ILE A 263 -14.56 -7.22 -9.04
CA ILE A 263 -13.59 -7.53 -7.97
C ILE A 263 -13.66 -9.00 -7.56
N TYR A 264 -14.86 -9.57 -7.39
CA TYR A 264 -15.01 -10.95 -6.97
C TYR A 264 -14.45 -11.91 -8.02
N SER A 265 -14.85 -11.77 -9.29
CA SER A 265 -14.36 -12.63 -10.37
C SER A 265 -12.86 -12.50 -10.58
N PHE A 266 -12.30 -11.27 -10.50
CA PHE A 266 -10.86 -11.02 -10.55
C PHE A 266 -10.11 -11.76 -9.43
N LEU A 267 -10.60 -11.69 -8.19
CA LEU A 267 -9.99 -12.42 -7.07
C LEU A 267 -10.06 -13.93 -7.26
N MET A 268 -11.15 -14.46 -7.84
CA MET A 268 -11.27 -15.91 -8.09
C MET A 268 -10.31 -16.38 -9.19
N GLU A 269 -9.98 -15.54 -10.15
CA GLU A 269 -8.98 -15.83 -11.18
C GLU A 269 -7.53 -15.70 -10.66
N VAL A 270 -7.25 -14.67 -9.85
CA VAL A 270 -5.88 -14.35 -9.40
C VAL A 270 -5.41 -15.22 -8.23
N ALA A 271 -6.29 -15.55 -7.25
CA ALA A 271 -5.88 -16.29 -6.05
C ALA A 271 -5.23 -17.67 -6.36
N PRO A 272 -5.78 -18.49 -7.28
CA PRO A 272 -5.13 -19.74 -7.67
C PRO A 272 -3.78 -19.52 -8.36
N ARG A 273 -3.60 -18.39 -9.03
CA ARG A 273 -2.35 -18.05 -9.74
C ARG A 273 -1.25 -17.67 -8.78
N ILE A 274 -1.55 -16.86 -7.78
CA ILE A 274 -0.62 -16.58 -6.69
C ILE A 274 -0.15 -17.88 -6.04
N SER A 275 -1.06 -18.84 -5.83
CA SER A 275 -0.74 -20.15 -5.29
C SER A 275 0.19 -20.95 -6.23
N ALA A 276 -0.07 -20.96 -7.52
CA ALA A 276 0.72 -21.70 -8.51
C ALA A 276 2.10 -21.07 -8.76
N ALA A 277 2.21 -19.72 -8.70
CA ALA A 277 3.44 -19.00 -8.97
C ALA A 277 4.48 -19.18 -7.84
N ASN A 278 4.04 -19.45 -6.63
CA ASN A 278 4.96 -19.63 -5.49
C ASN A 278 5.71 -20.97 -5.48
N ASP A 279 5.42 -21.91 -6.39
CA ASP A 279 6.15 -23.19 -6.61
C ASP A 279 6.64 -23.86 -5.29
N ASN A 280 5.89 -23.66 -4.21
CA ASN A 280 6.31 -24.10 -2.88
C ASN A 280 5.93 -25.56 -2.62
N PRO A 281 6.84 -26.36 -2.07
CA PRO A 281 6.46 -27.62 -1.47
C PRO A 281 5.40 -27.34 -0.39
N LYS A 282 4.32 -28.11 -0.44
CA LYS A 282 3.23 -28.03 0.52
C LYS A 282 3.79 -28.03 1.94
N GLU A 283 3.54 -26.97 2.70
CA GLU A 283 3.89 -26.92 4.12
C GLU A 283 3.12 -28.03 4.85
N ILE A 284 3.79 -28.74 5.71
CA ILE A 284 3.18 -29.77 6.57
C ILE A 284 3.13 -29.15 7.97
N ASP A 285 1.90 -28.90 8.46
CA ASP A 285 1.68 -28.50 9.84
C ASP A 285 1.19 -29.73 10.63
N GLY A 286 2.10 -30.33 11.38
CA GLY A 286 1.83 -31.57 12.11
C GLY A 286 1.48 -32.75 11.17
N MET A 287 0.30 -33.34 11.33
CA MET A 287 -0.21 -34.43 10.49
C MET A 287 -1.07 -33.95 9.30
N PHE A 288 -1.30 -32.66 9.15
CA PHE A 288 -2.17 -32.09 8.14
C PHE A 288 -1.38 -31.37 7.04
N ARG A 289 -1.83 -31.54 5.81
CA ARG A 289 -1.29 -30.87 4.63
C ARG A 289 -1.92 -29.48 4.54
N VAL A 290 -1.12 -28.43 4.62
CA VAL A 290 -1.59 -27.04 4.42
C VAL A 290 -1.34 -26.67 2.96
N ASP A 291 -2.43 -26.50 2.20
CA ASP A 291 -2.36 -26.17 0.77
C ASP A 291 -2.08 -24.67 0.50
N ASP A 292 -2.17 -23.82 1.52
CA ASP A 292 -1.92 -22.37 1.43
C ASP A 292 -0.75 -21.97 2.35
N THR A 293 0.39 -21.65 1.78
CA THR A 293 1.55 -21.21 2.57
C THR A 293 1.28 -19.83 3.18
N GLN A 294 1.89 -19.52 4.33
CA GLN A 294 1.74 -18.21 4.98
C GLN A 294 2.14 -17.05 4.05
N MET A 295 3.14 -17.25 3.17
CA MET A 295 3.54 -16.24 2.19
C MET A 295 2.44 -15.96 1.16
N MET A 296 1.71 -16.99 0.69
CA MET A 296 0.57 -16.81 -0.20
C MET A 296 -0.57 -16.06 0.48
N LYS A 297 -0.78 -16.31 1.78
CA LYS A 297 -1.73 -15.53 2.59
C LYS A 297 -1.31 -14.06 2.68
N CYS A 298 -0.02 -13.77 2.86
CA CYS A 298 0.49 -12.41 2.85
C CYS A 298 0.25 -11.70 1.52
N GLN A 299 0.55 -12.35 0.40
CA GLN A 299 0.33 -11.78 -0.94
C GLN A 299 -1.16 -11.54 -1.21
N ARG A 300 -2.02 -12.49 -0.83
CA ARG A 300 -3.47 -12.34 -0.92
C ARG A 300 -3.99 -11.20 -0.05
N GLU A 301 -3.50 -11.07 1.18
CA GLU A 301 -3.84 -9.99 2.10
C GLU A 301 -3.50 -8.62 1.50
N LEU A 302 -2.29 -8.46 0.93
CA LEU A 302 -1.88 -7.22 0.28
C LEU A 302 -2.76 -6.89 -0.93
N LEU A 303 -3.12 -7.88 -1.75
CA LEU A 303 -4.03 -7.68 -2.89
C LEU A 303 -5.42 -7.25 -2.43
N VAL A 304 -5.96 -7.93 -1.44
CA VAL A 304 -7.30 -7.64 -0.91
C VAL A 304 -7.32 -6.25 -0.25
N ASN A 305 -6.28 -5.89 0.51
CA ASN A 305 -6.14 -4.56 1.08
C ASN A 305 -6.10 -3.48 -0.01
N ALA A 306 -5.37 -3.70 -1.10
CA ALA A 306 -5.34 -2.77 -2.23
C ALA A 306 -6.73 -2.57 -2.86
N LEU A 307 -7.52 -3.64 -3.01
CA LEU A 307 -8.89 -3.58 -3.54
C LEU A 307 -9.85 -2.86 -2.58
N VAL A 308 -9.74 -3.11 -1.28
CA VAL A 308 -10.60 -2.50 -0.24
C VAL A 308 -10.27 -1.01 -0.05
N HIS A 309 -9.02 -0.62 -0.24
CA HIS A 309 -8.55 0.76 -0.02
C HIS A 309 -8.44 1.60 -1.31
N ALA A 310 -8.72 1.04 -2.50
CA ALA A 310 -8.66 1.78 -3.75
C ALA A 310 -9.66 2.93 -3.83
N ASP A 311 -9.24 4.09 -4.33
CA ASP A 311 -10.13 5.12 -4.85
C ASP A 311 -10.49 4.79 -6.30
N TYR A 312 -11.61 4.08 -6.51
CA TYR A 312 -12.04 3.66 -7.85
C TYR A 312 -12.45 4.81 -8.78
N ARG A 313 -12.53 6.05 -8.27
CA ARG A 313 -12.68 7.28 -9.06
C ARG A 313 -11.33 7.90 -9.44
N GLY A 314 -10.24 7.43 -8.82
CA GLY A 314 -8.87 7.84 -9.10
C GLY A 314 -8.31 7.25 -10.40
N HIS A 315 -7.09 7.63 -10.73
CA HIS A 315 -6.40 7.17 -11.95
C HIS A 315 -5.46 5.98 -11.66
N GLY A 316 -5.31 5.10 -12.65
CA GLY A 316 -4.26 4.06 -12.68
C GLY A 316 -4.71 2.67 -12.24
N GLY A 317 -5.94 2.49 -11.75
CA GLY A 317 -6.47 1.17 -11.38
C GLY A 317 -5.68 0.45 -10.28
N VAL A 318 -6.13 -0.75 -9.92
CA VAL A 318 -5.39 -1.65 -9.01
C VAL A 318 -4.53 -2.58 -9.84
N ARG A 319 -3.23 -2.62 -9.54
CA ARG A 319 -2.28 -3.46 -10.27
C ARG A 319 -1.44 -4.28 -9.31
N ALA A 320 -1.43 -5.59 -9.51
CA ALA A 320 -0.58 -6.52 -8.77
C ALA A 320 0.45 -7.14 -9.70
N GLU A 321 1.70 -7.24 -9.23
CA GLU A 321 2.82 -7.80 -9.99
C GLU A 321 3.52 -8.86 -9.17
N TRP A 322 3.63 -10.06 -9.75
CA TRP A 322 4.37 -11.16 -9.19
C TRP A 322 5.70 -11.35 -9.93
N HIS A 323 6.79 -11.29 -9.19
CA HIS A 323 8.14 -11.53 -9.70
C HIS A 323 8.83 -12.61 -8.88
N ARG A 324 9.87 -13.22 -9.45
CA ARG A 324 10.75 -14.09 -8.67
C ARG A 324 11.48 -13.25 -7.62
N GLY A 325 11.12 -13.45 -6.34
CA GLY A 325 11.75 -12.78 -5.22
C GLY A 325 10.99 -11.58 -4.65
N TRP A 326 9.95 -11.10 -5.29
CA TRP A 326 9.09 -10.05 -4.73
C TRP A 326 7.68 -10.04 -5.34
N PHE A 327 6.75 -9.50 -4.57
CA PHE A 327 5.38 -9.23 -4.98
C PHE A 327 5.05 -7.78 -4.69
N SER A 328 4.38 -7.10 -5.59
CA SER A 328 3.90 -5.75 -5.31
C SER A 328 2.45 -5.56 -5.71
N VAL A 329 1.79 -4.65 -5.01
CA VAL A 329 0.43 -4.21 -5.35
C VAL A 329 0.38 -2.70 -5.26
N ARG A 330 -0.23 -2.07 -6.26
CA ARG A 330 -0.49 -0.63 -6.32
C ARG A 330 -1.99 -0.40 -6.42
N ASN A 331 -2.50 0.59 -5.68
CA ASN A 331 -3.88 1.06 -5.81
C ASN A 331 -3.95 2.59 -5.87
N PRO A 332 -4.97 3.16 -6.54
CA PRO A 332 -5.27 4.59 -6.50
C PRO A 332 -5.69 5.04 -5.10
N GLY A 333 -5.43 6.30 -4.80
CA GLY A 333 -5.67 6.93 -3.50
C GLY A 333 -4.44 6.86 -2.59
N GLY A 334 -4.38 7.71 -1.57
CA GLY A 334 -3.32 7.71 -0.56
C GLY A 334 -3.70 6.91 0.69
N LEU A 335 -2.76 6.73 1.60
CA LEU A 335 -3.02 6.18 2.92
C LEU A 335 -4.01 7.08 3.69
N ARG A 336 -5.03 6.48 4.31
CA ARG A 336 -6.03 7.19 5.13
C ARG A 336 -5.58 7.35 6.57
N ILE A 337 -4.74 6.45 7.05
CA ILE A 337 -4.13 6.45 8.39
C ILE A 337 -2.60 6.38 8.26
N PRO A 338 -1.85 6.89 9.23
CA PRO A 338 -0.39 6.79 9.26
C PRO A 338 0.10 5.34 9.20
N LEU A 339 1.24 5.10 8.56
CA LEU A 339 1.81 3.76 8.40
C LEU A 339 2.13 3.11 9.74
N GLU A 340 2.62 3.89 10.71
CA GLU A 340 2.94 3.42 12.06
C GLU A 340 1.69 2.85 12.75
N MET A 341 0.53 3.48 12.59
CA MET A 341 -0.74 2.98 13.13
C MET A 341 -1.17 1.69 12.44
N MET A 342 -0.98 1.58 11.12
CA MET A 342 -1.27 0.35 10.37
C MET A 342 -0.39 -0.81 10.85
N MET A 343 0.91 -0.55 11.04
CA MET A 343 1.87 -1.54 11.52
C MET A 343 1.67 -1.93 12.99
N GLY A 344 1.09 -1.04 13.80
CA GLY A 344 0.74 -1.29 15.20
C GLY A 344 -0.50 -2.18 15.39
N GLY A 345 -1.35 -2.27 14.37
CA GLY A 345 -2.58 -3.09 14.39
C GLY A 345 -3.74 -2.51 15.19
N GLY A 346 -4.91 -3.15 15.04
CA GLY A 346 -6.14 -2.76 15.75
C GLY A 346 -6.85 -1.56 15.14
N PHE A 347 -6.30 -0.95 14.09
CA PHE A 347 -6.91 0.17 13.36
C PHE A 347 -7.14 -0.19 11.90
N SER A 348 -8.34 0.10 11.40
CA SER A 348 -8.69 -0.06 9.98
C SER A 348 -9.67 1.05 9.57
N ASP A 349 -9.33 1.79 8.53
CA ASP A 349 -10.20 2.82 7.94
C ASP A 349 -10.33 2.53 6.42
N PRO A 350 -11.12 1.50 6.04
CA PRO A 350 -11.27 1.11 4.64
C PRO A 350 -12.01 2.20 3.85
N ARG A 351 -11.54 2.49 2.63
CA ARG A 351 -12.24 3.39 1.71
C ARG A 351 -13.55 2.79 1.20
N ASN A 352 -13.57 1.45 1.07
CA ASN A 352 -14.71 0.68 0.59
C ASN A 352 -15.15 -0.37 1.66
N PRO A 353 -15.84 0.07 2.74
CA PRO A 353 -16.17 -0.80 3.87
C PRO A 353 -17.18 -1.90 3.50
N HIS A 354 -18.10 -1.68 2.54
CA HIS A 354 -19.05 -2.72 2.11
C HIS A 354 -18.33 -3.82 1.31
N ILE A 355 -17.36 -3.46 0.46
CA ILE A 355 -16.48 -4.45 -0.19
C ILE A 355 -15.73 -5.26 0.87
N ALA A 356 -15.18 -4.61 1.90
CA ALA A 356 -14.51 -5.32 3.00
C ALA A 356 -15.45 -6.28 3.75
N VAL A 357 -16.71 -5.89 3.98
CA VAL A 357 -17.74 -6.77 4.56
C VAL A 357 -17.96 -8.00 3.68
N MET A 358 -18.22 -7.79 2.39
CA MET A 358 -18.48 -8.87 1.45
C MET A 358 -17.29 -9.84 1.38
N LEU A 359 -16.06 -9.35 1.28
CA LEU A 359 -14.84 -10.18 1.27
C LEU A 359 -14.65 -10.94 2.59
N SER A 360 -15.01 -10.33 3.73
CA SER A 360 -15.01 -11.01 5.04
C SER A 360 -16.01 -12.16 5.12
N LEU A 361 -17.19 -12.02 4.51
CA LEU A 361 -18.20 -13.08 4.49
C LEU A 361 -17.72 -14.35 3.78
N ILE A 362 -16.80 -14.22 2.83
CA ILE A 362 -16.20 -15.33 2.08
C ILE A 362 -14.79 -15.71 2.57
N GLY A 363 -14.37 -15.19 3.73
CA GLY A 363 -13.12 -15.58 4.40
C GLY A 363 -11.84 -15.02 3.76
N LEU A 364 -11.94 -13.91 3.03
CA LEU A 364 -10.78 -13.26 2.40
C LEU A 364 -10.23 -12.09 3.21
N VAL A 365 -10.98 -11.54 4.17
CA VAL A 365 -10.59 -10.42 5.04
C VAL A 365 -10.91 -10.76 6.49
N GLU A 366 -9.99 -10.41 7.38
CA GLU A 366 -10.24 -10.30 8.82
C GLU A 366 -10.44 -8.82 9.16
N ARG A 367 -11.65 -8.42 9.58
CA ARG A 367 -12.03 -7.01 9.84
C ARG A 367 -11.46 -6.42 11.14
N THR A 368 -10.40 -7.01 11.68
CA THR A 368 -9.80 -6.63 12.97
C THR A 368 -8.66 -5.61 12.83
N GLY A 369 -8.32 -5.19 11.61
CA GLY A 369 -7.13 -4.35 11.37
C GLY A 369 -5.81 -5.10 11.59
N SER A 370 -5.83 -6.44 11.58
CA SER A 370 -4.67 -7.30 11.85
C SER A 370 -3.90 -7.69 10.58
N GLY A 371 -4.44 -7.43 9.39
CA GLY A 371 -3.87 -7.92 8.13
C GLY A 371 -2.45 -7.43 7.86
N VAL A 372 -2.19 -6.14 8.04
CA VAL A 372 -0.84 -5.57 7.86
C VAL A 372 0.13 -6.12 8.92
N CYS A 373 -0.31 -6.25 10.18
CA CYS A 373 0.48 -6.85 11.25
C CYS A 373 0.82 -8.30 10.95
N PHE A 374 -0.15 -9.08 10.47
CA PHE A 374 0.08 -10.48 10.07
C PHE A 374 1.19 -10.58 9.00
N VAL A 375 1.16 -9.70 7.97
CA VAL A 375 2.21 -9.67 6.94
C VAL A 375 3.56 -9.28 7.56
N ALA A 376 3.62 -8.27 8.43
CA ALA A 376 4.83 -7.83 9.08
C ALA A 376 5.43 -8.92 10.00
N ASP A 377 4.58 -9.63 10.76
CA ASP A 377 5.01 -10.71 11.65
C ASP A 377 5.56 -11.90 10.87
N GLU A 378 4.94 -12.22 9.72
CA GLU A 378 5.44 -13.27 8.85
C GLU A 378 6.81 -12.89 8.24
N CYS A 379 7.01 -11.62 7.85
CA CYS A 379 8.31 -11.13 7.41
C CYS A 379 9.37 -11.26 8.49
N ARG A 380 9.07 -10.85 9.74
CA ARG A 380 9.98 -11.00 10.89
C ARG A 380 10.31 -12.46 11.14
N ARG A 381 9.31 -13.35 11.13
CA ARG A 381 9.48 -14.80 11.32
C ARG A 381 10.41 -15.41 10.27
N ARG A 382 10.37 -14.92 9.03
CA ARG A 382 11.21 -15.39 7.92
C ARG A 382 12.57 -14.69 7.84
N GLY A 383 12.80 -13.64 8.61
CA GLY A 383 14.02 -12.82 8.53
C GLY A 383 14.18 -12.07 7.21
N ILE A 384 13.06 -11.67 6.59
CA ILE A 384 13.03 -10.83 5.38
C ILE A 384 12.63 -9.40 5.72
N GLY A 385 12.86 -8.46 4.79
CA GLY A 385 12.45 -7.06 4.93
C GLY A 385 10.95 -6.92 5.18
N LEU A 386 10.57 -5.92 5.98
CA LEU A 386 9.15 -5.55 6.14
C LEU A 386 8.58 -5.06 4.81
N PRO A 387 7.25 -5.14 4.61
CA PRO A 387 6.64 -4.59 3.41
C PRO A 387 6.95 -3.09 3.27
N GLU A 388 7.45 -2.70 2.11
CA GLU A 388 7.73 -1.30 1.78
C GLU A 388 6.48 -0.63 1.22
N TYR A 389 6.03 0.45 1.87
CA TYR A 389 4.93 1.27 1.42
C TYR A 389 5.46 2.57 0.82
N THR A 390 5.07 2.84 -0.42
CA THR A 390 5.43 4.07 -1.13
C THR A 390 4.16 4.79 -1.55
N GLU A 391 4.03 6.07 -1.18
CA GLU A 391 2.98 6.94 -1.70
C GLU A 391 3.52 7.85 -2.79
N THR A 392 2.73 8.10 -3.83
CA THR A 392 2.96 9.13 -4.83
C THR A 392 1.87 10.18 -4.75
N ALA A 393 2.23 11.45 -5.02
CA ALA A 393 1.27 12.56 -4.97
C ALA A 393 0.55 12.77 -6.31
N ASP A 394 1.20 12.45 -7.43
CA ASP A 394 0.65 12.66 -8.76
C ASP A 394 1.13 11.57 -9.75
N PRO A 395 0.27 10.64 -10.18
CA PRO A 395 -1.07 10.39 -9.64
C PRO A 395 -0.99 9.89 -8.20
N ARG A 396 -2.01 10.22 -7.39
CA ARG A 396 -2.06 9.79 -6.00
C ARG A 396 -2.28 8.28 -5.90
N THR A 397 -1.24 7.55 -5.52
CA THR A 397 -1.28 6.09 -5.39
C THR A 397 -0.50 5.61 -4.18
N VAL A 398 -0.86 4.42 -3.70
CA VAL A 398 -0.07 3.65 -2.75
C VAL A 398 0.44 2.41 -3.44
N THR A 399 1.75 2.15 -3.33
CA THR A 399 2.37 0.90 -3.75
C THR A 399 2.93 0.19 -2.54
N VAL A 400 2.64 -1.08 -2.41
CA VAL A 400 3.25 -1.96 -1.41
C VAL A 400 4.11 -2.99 -2.11
N ARG A 401 5.33 -3.20 -1.63
CA ARG A 401 6.26 -4.23 -2.11
C ARG A 401 6.64 -5.17 -0.98
N LEU A 402 6.51 -6.46 -1.23
CA LEU A 402 6.84 -7.54 -0.32
C LEU A 402 7.94 -8.40 -0.94
N GLU A 403 9.04 -8.61 -0.23
CA GLU A 403 10.03 -9.59 -0.61
C GLU A 403 9.46 -11.01 -0.47
N THR A 404 9.63 -11.82 -1.50
CA THR A 404 9.19 -13.21 -1.54
C THR A 404 10.38 -14.10 -1.93
N PRO A 405 11.39 -14.24 -1.06
CA PRO A 405 12.51 -15.09 -1.38
C PRO A 405 12.00 -16.48 -1.77
N PRO A 406 12.60 -17.14 -2.77
CA PRO A 406 12.24 -18.49 -3.12
C PRO A 406 12.31 -19.31 -1.82
N ALA A 407 11.29 -20.13 -1.58
CA ALA A 407 11.31 -21.03 -0.44
C ALA A 407 12.67 -21.73 -0.44
N ALA A 408 13.42 -21.60 0.65
CA ALA A 408 14.54 -22.46 0.88
C ALA A 408 13.97 -23.86 0.75
N SER A 409 14.36 -24.60 -0.30
CA SER A 409 13.84 -25.95 -0.50
C SER A 409 14.05 -26.66 0.84
N SER A 410 13.01 -27.29 1.38
CA SER A 410 13.12 -28.06 2.62
C SER A 410 14.28 -29.04 2.54
N ASP A 411 14.65 -29.41 1.34
CA ASP A 411 15.80 -30.23 0.97
C ASP A 411 17.15 -29.47 0.99
N ALA A 412 17.17 -28.14 0.90
CA ALA A 412 18.41 -27.34 0.91
C ALA A 412 18.88 -26.97 2.33
N SER A 413 17.96 -26.88 3.29
CA SER A 413 18.28 -26.56 4.69
C SER A 413 19.17 -27.61 5.37
N PRO A 414 18.89 -28.91 5.27
CA PRO A 414 19.79 -29.95 5.78
C PRO A 414 21.16 -29.95 5.08
N ILE A 415 21.17 -29.68 3.77
CA ILE A 415 22.42 -29.62 2.98
C ILE A 415 23.29 -28.44 3.44
N LYS A 416 22.68 -27.27 3.69
CA LYS A 416 23.41 -26.11 4.24
C LYS A 416 23.93 -26.36 5.65
N ALA A 417 23.13 -26.97 6.51
CA ALA A 417 23.54 -27.32 7.87
C ALA A 417 24.76 -28.21 7.84
N MET A 418 24.76 -29.27 7.03
CA MET A 418 25.92 -30.16 6.86
C MET A 418 27.17 -29.42 6.35
N MET A 419 27.01 -28.50 5.38
CA MET A 419 28.14 -27.70 4.88
C MET A 419 28.67 -26.72 5.94
N ALA A 420 27.83 -26.27 6.86
CA ALA A 420 28.23 -25.39 7.96
C ALA A 420 28.96 -26.14 9.06
N GLU A 421 28.54 -27.39 9.37
CA GLU A 421 29.15 -28.25 10.39
C GLU A 421 30.43 -28.87 9.90
N ASP A 422 30.46 -29.45 8.71
CA ASP A 422 31.62 -30.22 8.19
C ASP A 422 32.60 -29.34 7.38
N GLY A 423 32.30 -28.05 7.17
CA GLY A 423 33.12 -27.10 6.43
C GLY A 423 33.17 -27.33 4.91
N SER A 424 33.06 -28.59 4.46
CA SER A 424 32.96 -28.95 3.03
C SER A 424 32.42 -30.37 2.85
N VAL A 425 31.48 -30.57 1.90
CA VAL A 425 30.80 -31.84 1.67
C VAL A 425 30.83 -32.25 0.20
N THR A 426 30.75 -33.52 -0.07
CA THR A 426 30.59 -34.07 -1.42
C THR A 426 29.12 -34.38 -1.69
N ILE A 427 28.77 -34.59 -2.97
CA ILE A 427 27.41 -35.02 -3.37
C ILE A 427 27.03 -36.33 -2.72
N ASP A 428 28.01 -37.25 -2.53
CA ASP A 428 27.78 -38.55 -1.94
C ASP A 428 27.57 -38.45 -0.41
N ASP A 429 28.28 -37.55 0.28
CA ASP A 429 28.07 -37.27 1.70
C ASP A 429 26.64 -36.74 1.93
N ILE A 430 26.21 -35.79 1.09
CA ILE A 430 24.87 -35.25 1.16
C ILE A 430 23.81 -36.32 0.87
N SER A 431 24.02 -37.14 -0.16
CA SER A 431 23.09 -38.21 -0.54
C SER A 431 22.93 -39.22 0.59
N ASN A 432 24.02 -39.63 1.23
CA ASN A 432 24.03 -40.60 2.32
C ASN A 432 23.36 -40.03 3.60
N ALA A 433 23.67 -38.82 3.95
CA ALA A 433 23.13 -38.19 5.17
C ALA A 433 21.67 -37.80 5.07
N THR A 434 21.23 -37.38 3.89
CA THR A 434 19.83 -36.90 3.67
C THR A 434 18.89 -37.99 3.15
N GLY A 435 19.42 -39.16 2.73
CA GLY A 435 18.64 -40.22 2.07
C GLY A 435 18.12 -39.84 0.67
N MET A 436 18.54 -38.72 0.14
CA MET A 436 18.10 -38.22 -1.19
C MET A 436 18.91 -38.89 -2.30
N GLY A 437 18.24 -39.26 -3.39
CA GLY A 437 18.92 -39.77 -4.58
C GLY A 437 19.89 -38.74 -5.18
N ARG A 438 21.07 -39.22 -5.64
CA ARG A 438 22.17 -38.39 -6.18
C ARG A 438 21.72 -37.36 -7.22
N SER A 439 20.78 -37.71 -8.12
CA SER A 439 20.23 -36.79 -9.13
C SER A 439 19.44 -35.63 -8.49
N LYS A 440 18.71 -35.91 -7.42
CA LYS A 440 17.97 -34.87 -6.66
C LYS A 440 18.94 -33.93 -5.95
N VAL A 441 19.94 -34.47 -5.26
CA VAL A 441 21.01 -33.71 -4.59
C VAL A 441 21.73 -32.81 -5.61
N MET A 442 22.14 -33.35 -6.76
CA MET A 442 22.82 -32.59 -7.81
C MET A 442 21.98 -31.39 -8.27
N ARG A 443 20.68 -31.57 -8.51
CA ARG A 443 19.77 -30.50 -8.92
C ARG A 443 19.65 -29.39 -7.86
N ILE A 444 19.59 -29.77 -6.56
CA ILE A 444 19.52 -28.81 -5.47
C ILE A 444 20.83 -28.04 -5.36
N VAL A 445 21.96 -28.71 -5.33
CA VAL A 445 23.30 -28.11 -5.26
C VAL A 445 23.57 -27.19 -6.46
N THR A 446 23.13 -27.57 -7.69
CA THR A 446 23.23 -26.70 -8.87
C THR A 446 22.44 -25.41 -8.66
N ARG A 447 21.20 -25.50 -8.16
CA ARG A 447 20.36 -24.32 -7.88
C ARG A 447 20.99 -23.41 -6.81
N MET A 448 21.52 -23.99 -5.72
CA MET A 448 22.20 -23.24 -4.66
C MET A 448 23.49 -22.56 -5.16
N LYS A 449 24.18 -23.16 -6.12
CA LYS A 449 25.33 -22.54 -6.80
C LYS A 449 24.89 -21.37 -7.67
N GLU A 450 23.82 -21.54 -8.46
CA GLU A 450 23.26 -20.50 -9.33
C GLU A 450 22.72 -19.31 -8.52
N SER A 451 22.18 -19.55 -7.30
CA SER A 451 21.76 -18.49 -6.37
C SER A 451 22.94 -17.85 -5.60
N GLY A 452 24.18 -18.34 -5.79
CA GLY A 452 25.35 -17.79 -5.12
C GLY A 452 25.49 -18.14 -3.63
N GLU A 453 24.71 -19.10 -3.14
CA GLU A 453 24.68 -19.51 -1.75
C GLU A 453 25.84 -20.43 -1.36
N ILE A 454 26.31 -21.20 -2.33
CA ILE A 454 27.42 -22.13 -2.19
C ILE A 454 28.40 -22.01 -3.36
N GLU A 455 29.62 -22.41 -3.11
CA GLU A 455 30.64 -22.51 -4.15
C GLU A 455 31.34 -23.86 -4.11
N ARG A 456 31.98 -24.21 -5.22
CA ARG A 456 32.71 -25.46 -5.36
C ARG A 456 34.20 -25.22 -5.21
N ILE A 457 34.80 -25.92 -4.30
CA ILE A 457 36.26 -25.88 -4.11
C ILE A 457 36.88 -27.17 -4.66
N GLY A 458 37.90 -27.06 -5.48
CA GLY A 458 38.65 -28.15 -6.11
C GLY A 458 38.15 -28.53 -7.51
N GLY A 459 38.86 -29.49 -8.17
CA GLY A 459 38.60 -29.92 -9.55
C GLY A 459 37.45 -30.92 -9.66
N THR A 460 37.60 -31.96 -10.53
CA THR A 460 36.55 -32.93 -10.91
C THR A 460 35.93 -33.70 -9.71
N ARG A 461 36.65 -33.85 -8.60
CA ARG A 461 36.17 -34.41 -7.32
C ARG A 461 36.02 -33.33 -6.25
N GLY A 462 35.65 -32.09 -6.65
CA GLY A 462 35.52 -30.94 -5.73
C GLY A 462 34.44 -31.08 -4.67
N ARG A 463 34.64 -30.37 -3.55
CA ARG A 463 33.70 -30.27 -2.43
C ARG A 463 32.91 -28.99 -2.49
N TRP A 464 31.75 -28.97 -1.84
CA TRP A 464 30.85 -27.84 -1.76
C TRP A 464 30.93 -27.15 -0.41
N VAL A 465 30.97 -25.83 -0.38
CA VAL A 465 31.05 -24.99 0.82
C VAL A 465 30.05 -23.86 0.76
N VAL A 466 29.59 -23.42 1.93
CA VAL A 466 28.76 -22.21 2.03
C VAL A 466 29.63 -20.98 1.75
N ARG A 467 29.19 -20.12 0.86
CA ARG A 467 29.89 -18.88 0.59
C ARG A 467 29.74 -17.91 1.77
N ARG A 468 30.82 -17.60 2.46
CA ARG A 468 30.83 -16.55 3.48
C ARG A 468 30.72 -15.20 2.78
N ARG A 469 29.69 -14.41 3.12
CA ARG A 469 29.57 -13.00 2.71
C ARG A 469 30.56 -12.15 3.44
#